data_2eae76da824011f52a15b0e2f82b7e01
#
_entry.id   2eae76da824011f52a15b0e2f82b7e01
#
_cell.length_a   1.000
_cell.length_b   1.000
_cell.length_c   1.000
_cell.angle_alpha   90.00
_cell.angle_beta   90.00
_cell.angle_gamma   90.00
#
_symmetry.space_group_name_H-M   'P 1'
#
loop_
_entity.id
_entity.type
_entity.pdbx_description
1 polymer ?
#
loop_
_entity_poly.entity_id
_entity_poly.type
_entity_poly.pdbx_seq_one_letter_code
_entity_poly.pdbx_strand_id
1 'polypeptide(L)'
;FDLVDIRGEVVIGEGIKDEAPGIFKGEKVGSWEPGSPVFHIALDPVDGTTNVSKGMGNAVCCIAAAMPSADGENALEDIPAFYMEKLAYPEPVRRAFMADASLPISVEAPTAEVIKITAKILGKDVRDVVVMVLDRPRNAKYIEAVRTCGAKLRMISDGDIAAAIAPALKTSNIDL
;
A
#
# COMPACT_ATOMS: atom_id res chain seq x y z
N PHE A 1 -21.76 6.13 -0.98
CA PHE A 1 -21.85 6.04 -2.47
C PHE A 1 -23.23 6.41 -3.01
N ASP A 2 -24.34 6.19 -2.30
CA ASP A 2 -25.72 6.39 -2.79
C ASP A 2 -26.01 7.80 -3.34
N LEU A 3 -25.23 8.79 -2.90
CA LEU A 3 -25.37 10.19 -3.33
C LEU A 3 -24.41 10.55 -4.48
N VAL A 4 -23.60 9.62 -4.96
CA VAL A 4 -22.64 9.88 -6.06
C VAL A 4 -23.28 9.48 -7.37
N ASP A 5 -23.27 10.40 -8.32
CA ASP A 5 -23.88 10.18 -9.64
C ASP A 5 -22.97 9.32 -10.54
N ILE A 6 -22.94 8.03 -10.24
CA ILE A 6 -22.20 7.00 -10.97
C ILE A 6 -23.02 5.70 -11.05
N ARG A 7 -22.66 4.85 -11.98
CA ARG A 7 -23.00 3.43 -12.03
C ARG A 7 -21.75 2.64 -11.65
N GLY A 8 -21.49 2.54 -10.35
CA GLY A 8 -20.31 1.86 -9.82
C GLY A 8 -20.56 0.37 -9.62
N GLU A 9 -19.56 -0.45 -9.93
CA GLU A 9 -19.52 -1.87 -9.58
C GLU A 9 -18.24 -2.15 -8.77
N VAL A 10 -18.40 -2.75 -7.61
CA VAL A 10 -17.26 -3.15 -6.77
C VAL A 10 -16.59 -4.37 -7.38
N VAL A 11 -15.36 -4.21 -7.86
CA VAL A 11 -14.53 -5.28 -8.44
C VAL A 11 -13.67 -5.92 -7.37
N ILE A 12 -13.14 -5.11 -6.44
CA ILE A 12 -12.35 -5.55 -5.28
C ILE A 12 -12.93 -4.89 -4.04
N GLY A 13 -13.29 -5.70 -3.04
CA GLY A 13 -13.83 -5.23 -1.77
C GLY A 13 -13.64 -6.28 -0.67
N GLU A 14 -13.82 -5.88 0.58
CA GLU A 14 -13.55 -6.75 1.75
C GLU A 14 -14.81 -7.38 2.37
N GLY A 15 -16.02 -7.03 1.91
CA GLY A 15 -17.26 -7.38 2.56
C GLY A 15 -17.47 -8.86 2.85
N ILE A 16 -17.06 -9.75 1.95
CA ILE A 16 -17.19 -11.20 2.15
C ILE A 16 -16.20 -11.71 3.18
N LYS A 17 -14.97 -11.20 3.15
CA LYS A 17 -13.88 -11.62 4.04
C LYS A 17 -14.14 -11.26 5.50
N ASP A 18 -14.70 -10.07 5.72
CA ASP A 18 -14.90 -9.51 7.06
C ASP A 18 -16.37 -9.56 7.53
N GLU A 19 -17.22 -10.33 6.82
CA GLU A 19 -18.66 -10.44 7.10
C GLU A 19 -19.35 -9.07 7.18
N ALA A 20 -18.82 -8.07 6.45
CA ALA A 20 -19.36 -6.73 6.43
C ALA A 20 -20.70 -6.67 5.67
N PRO A 21 -21.63 -5.77 6.06
CA PRO A 21 -22.96 -5.69 5.46
C PRO A 21 -22.99 -5.13 4.03
N GLY A 22 -21.83 -4.77 3.48
CA GLY A 22 -21.69 -4.22 2.12
C GLY A 22 -20.26 -4.28 1.62
N ILE A 23 -20.03 -3.70 0.45
CA ILE A 23 -18.70 -3.57 -0.17
C ILE A 23 -18.14 -4.95 -0.56
N PHE A 24 -19.00 -5.77 -1.13
CA PHE A 24 -18.60 -7.07 -1.67
C PHE A 24 -18.48 -7.00 -3.19
N LYS A 25 -17.66 -7.89 -3.75
CA LYS A 25 -17.47 -8.00 -5.20
C LYS A 25 -18.80 -8.18 -5.92
N GLY A 26 -19.06 -7.35 -6.94
CA GLY A 26 -20.30 -7.31 -7.70
C GLY A 26 -21.38 -6.40 -7.11
N GLU A 27 -21.15 -5.78 -5.95
CA GLU A 27 -22.09 -4.81 -5.40
C GLU A 27 -22.17 -3.57 -6.28
N LYS A 28 -23.41 -3.11 -6.49
CA LYS A 28 -23.70 -1.89 -7.22
C LYS A 28 -23.74 -0.70 -6.26
N VAL A 29 -22.97 0.33 -6.57
CA VAL A 29 -22.85 1.54 -5.76
C VAL A 29 -23.07 2.79 -6.62
N GLY A 30 -23.54 3.87 -5.99
CA GLY A 30 -23.91 5.10 -6.69
C GLY A 30 -25.40 5.17 -7.02
N SER A 31 -25.82 6.29 -7.64
CA SER A 31 -27.24 6.57 -7.94
C SER A 31 -27.84 5.68 -9.03
N TRP A 32 -27.00 5.15 -9.92
CA TRP A 32 -27.41 4.36 -11.10
C TRP A 32 -28.40 5.06 -12.03
N GLU A 33 -28.42 6.39 -12.03
CA GLU A 33 -29.28 7.17 -12.90
C GLU A 33 -28.95 6.94 -14.38
N PRO A 34 -29.95 7.00 -15.30
CA PRO A 34 -29.71 6.88 -16.73
C PRO A 34 -28.74 7.96 -17.23
N GLY A 35 -27.64 7.54 -17.84
CA GLY A 35 -26.62 8.44 -18.37
C GLY A 35 -25.43 8.67 -17.44
N SER A 36 -25.49 8.26 -16.16
CA SER A 36 -24.37 8.34 -15.24
C SER A 36 -23.17 7.51 -15.75
N PRO A 37 -21.94 7.99 -15.55
CA PRO A 37 -20.75 7.27 -15.99
C PRO A 37 -20.57 5.95 -15.24
N VAL A 38 -20.02 4.95 -15.95
CA VAL A 38 -19.73 3.62 -15.39
C VAL A 38 -18.34 3.63 -14.77
N PHE A 39 -18.22 3.09 -13.54
CA PHE A 39 -16.94 2.90 -12.87
C PHE A 39 -16.82 1.50 -12.28
N HIS A 40 -15.62 0.92 -12.42
CA HIS A 40 -15.17 -0.20 -11.60
C HIS A 40 -14.47 0.35 -10.38
N ILE A 41 -14.78 -0.23 -9.22
CA ILE A 41 -14.32 0.28 -7.92
C ILE A 41 -13.59 -0.82 -7.17
N ALA A 42 -12.41 -0.47 -6.68
CA ALA A 42 -11.68 -1.26 -5.70
C ALA A 42 -11.59 -0.45 -4.42
N LEU A 43 -11.95 -1.06 -3.27
CA LEU A 43 -11.94 -0.31 -2.04
C LEU A 43 -11.62 -1.18 -0.84
N ASP A 44 -10.85 -0.59 0.07
CA ASP A 44 -10.66 -1.03 1.44
C ASP A 44 -11.21 0.09 2.34
N PRO A 45 -12.35 -0.13 3.02
CA PRO A 45 -12.98 0.89 3.83
C PRO A 45 -12.15 1.24 5.08
N VAL A 46 -11.38 0.31 5.61
CA VAL A 46 -10.52 0.52 6.78
C VAL A 46 -9.30 -0.38 6.74
N ASP A 47 -8.24 0.04 6.01
CA ASP A 47 -6.92 -0.53 6.23
C ASP A 47 -6.42 -0.15 7.63
N GLY A 48 -6.12 -1.12 8.46
CA GLY A 48 -5.73 -0.89 9.85
C GLY A 48 -6.88 -0.98 10.86
N THR A 49 -7.78 -1.94 10.73
CA THR A 49 -8.91 -2.18 11.65
C THR A 49 -8.47 -2.36 13.11
N THR A 50 -7.33 -3.02 13.36
CA THR A 50 -6.73 -3.13 14.69
C THR A 50 -6.36 -1.76 15.27
N ASN A 51 -5.86 -0.85 14.44
CA ASN A 51 -5.52 0.50 14.88
C ASN A 51 -6.77 1.27 15.31
N VAL A 52 -7.85 1.19 14.52
CA VAL A 52 -9.13 1.82 14.87
C VAL A 52 -9.71 1.26 16.17
N SER A 53 -9.73 -0.06 16.32
CA SER A 53 -10.28 -0.71 17.52
C SER A 53 -9.54 -0.35 18.82
N LYS A 54 -8.27 0.06 18.69
CA LYS A 54 -7.42 0.49 19.81
C LYS A 54 -7.30 2.01 19.94
N GLY A 55 -8.01 2.80 19.13
CA GLY A 55 -7.92 4.26 19.11
C GLY A 55 -6.54 4.76 18.67
N MET A 56 -5.82 4.00 17.85
CA MET A 56 -4.51 4.34 17.32
C MET A 56 -4.62 5.04 15.96
N GLY A 57 -3.60 5.81 15.61
CA GLY A 57 -3.48 6.39 14.27
C GLY A 57 -3.04 5.39 13.20
N ASN A 58 -2.91 5.88 11.95
CA ASN A 58 -2.47 5.12 10.78
C ASN A 58 -3.48 4.07 10.28
N ALA A 59 -4.76 4.32 10.45
CA ALA A 59 -5.79 3.66 9.69
C ALA A 59 -6.25 4.59 8.56
N VAL A 60 -6.46 4.05 7.38
CA VAL A 60 -6.84 4.82 6.17
C VAL A 60 -7.95 4.12 5.41
N CYS A 61 -8.80 4.89 4.73
CA CYS A 61 -9.71 4.37 3.71
C CYS A 61 -9.04 4.49 2.35
N CYS A 62 -9.13 3.45 1.52
CA CYS A 62 -8.57 3.45 0.18
C CYS A 62 -9.63 3.16 -0.86
N ILE A 63 -9.69 3.99 -1.89
CA ILE A 63 -10.58 3.81 -3.03
C ILE A 63 -9.77 3.99 -4.30
N ALA A 64 -9.93 3.06 -5.24
CA ALA A 64 -9.53 3.22 -6.62
C ALA A 64 -10.79 3.10 -7.48
N ALA A 65 -10.95 4.03 -8.43
CA ALA A 65 -12.04 4.01 -9.39
C ALA A 65 -11.47 4.17 -10.79
N ALA A 66 -11.91 3.34 -11.72
CA ALA A 66 -11.47 3.40 -13.10
C ALA A 66 -12.68 3.18 -14.05
N MET A 67 -12.70 3.92 -15.14
CA MET A 67 -13.69 3.68 -16.21
C MET A 67 -13.29 2.43 -16.99
N PRO A 68 -14.24 1.55 -17.34
CA PRO A 68 -13.97 0.47 -18.28
C PRO A 68 -13.36 1.01 -19.57
N SER A 69 -12.52 0.23 -20.22
CA SER A 69 -12.01 0.55 -21.55
C SER A 69 -13.14 0.56 -22.59
N ALA A 70 -12.89 1.14 -23.76
CA ALA A 70 -13.90 1.27 -24.83
C ALA A 70 -14.45 -0.08 -25.34
N ASP A 71 -13.70 -1.15 -25.19
CA ASP A 71 -14.06 -2.54 -25.49
C ASP A 71 -14.80 -3.25 -24.33
N GLY A 72 -15.01 -2.55 -23.20
CA GLY A 72 -15.69 -3.07 -22.02
C GLY A 72 -14.81 -3.90 -21.09
N GLU A 73 -13.49 -3.97 -21.34
CA GLU A 73 -12.58 -4.67 -20.44
C GLU A 73 -12.44 -3.94 -19.10
N ASN A 74 -12.22 -4.73 -18.04
CA ASN A 74 -12.05 -4.21 -16.70
C ASN A 74 -10.73 -3.45 -16.58
N ALA A 75 -10.80 -2.18 -16.18
CA ALA A 75 -9.62 -1.38 -15.86
C ALA A 75 -9.01 -1.74 -14.48
N LEU A 76 -9.74 -2.51 -13.68
CA LEU A 76 -9.29 -3.05 -12.40
C LEU A 76 -9.40 -4.56 -12.44
N GLU A 77 -8.33 -5.25 -12.09
CA GLU A 77 -8.28 -6.71 -12.06
C GLU A 77 -8.13 -7.21 -10.62
N ASP A 78 -9.00 -8.15 -10.25
CA ASP A 78 -8.92 -8.86 -8.97
C ASP A 78 -7.85 -9.96 -9.07
N ILE A 79 -6.65 -9.65 -8.63
CA ILE A 79 -5.53 -10.58 -8.64
C ILE A 79 -5.71 -11.59 -7.51
N PRO A 80 -5.61 -12.92 -7.76
CA PRO A 80 -5.79 -13.95 -6.73
C PRO A 80 -4.57 -14.03 -5.80
N ALA A 81 -4.24 -12.94 -5.14
CA ALA A 81 -3.14 -12.80 -4.20
C ALA A 81 -3.58 -11.98 -2.98
N PHE A 82 -3.66 -12.62 -1.81
CA PHE A 82 -4.03 -11.92 -0.58
C PHE A 82 -2.91 -11.03 -0.02
N TYR A 83 -1.67 -11.44 -0.22
CA TYR A 83 -0.50 -10.71 0.27
C TYR A 83 0.56 -10.63 -0.82
N MET A 84 1.10 -9.43 -1.00
CA MET A 84 2.22 -9.17 -1.89
C MET A 84 3.37 -8.54 -1.11
N GLU A 85 4.60 -8.87 -1.48
CA GLU A 85 5.76 -8.15 -0.99
C GLU A 85 5.76 -6.73 -1.58
N LYS A 86 6.02 -5.74 -0.74
CA LYS A 86 6.00 -4.33 -1.11
C LYS A 86 7.29 -3.67 -0.64
N LEU A 87 7.83 -2.79 -1.46
CA LEU A 87 8.95 -1.92 -1.11
C LEU A 87 8.56 -0.48 -1.46
N ALA A 88 8.43 0.35 -0.44
CA ALA A 88 8.21 1.78 -0.61
C ALA A 88 9.49 2.55 -0.29
N TYR A 89 9.74 3.63 -1.03
CA TYR A 89 10.94 4.45 -0.88
C TYR A 89 10.67 5.91 -1.26
N PRO A 90 11.47 6.87 -0.75
CA PRO A 90 11.23 8.28 -0.99
C PRO A 90 11.69 8.71 -2.40
N GLU A 91 11.23 9.88 -2.82
CA GLU A 91 11.49 10.44 -4.16
C GLU A 91 12.98 10.46 -4.58
N PRO A 92 13.96 10.79 -3.72
CA PRO A 92 15.36 10.71 -4.13
C PRO A 92 15.81 9.31 -4.55
N VAL A 93 15.32 8.27 -3.86
CA VAL A 93 15.61 6.87 -4.17
C VAL A 93 14.94 6.49 -5.49
N ARG A 94 13.69 6.91 -5.71
CA ARG A 94 12.99 6.72 -6.98
C ARG A 94 13.76 7.33 -8.15
N ARG A 95 14.23 8.56 -8.02
CA ARG A 95 15.01 9.23 -9.08
C ARG A 95 16.32 8.51 -9.39
N ALA A 96 17.02 8.05 -8.35
CA ALA A 96 18.26 7.29 -8.54
C ALA A 96 17.99 5.99 -9.30
N PHE A 97 16.95 5.25 -8.94
CA PHE A 97 16.55 4.02 -9.61
C PHE A 97 16.13 4.24 -11.06
N MET A 98 15.39 5.33 -11.33
CA MET A 98 15.01 5.69 -12.71
C MET A 98 16.21 6.10 -13.57
N ALA A 99 17.27 6.64 -12.96
CA ALA A 99 18.53 6.97 -13.67
C ALA A 99 19.42 5.74 -13.86
N ASP A 100 19.36 4.77 -12.96
CA ASP A 100 20.16 3.54 -13.00
C ASP A 100 19.34 2.36 -12.46
N ALA A 101 18.69 1.63 -13.35
CA ALA A 101 17.87 0.46 -13.02
C ALA A 101 18.69 -0.75 -12.53
N SER A 102 20.04 -0.69 -12.55
CA SER A 102 20.89 -1.75 -11.98
C SER A 102 21.04 -1.66 -10.47
N LEU A 103 20.57 -0.56 -9.86
CA LEU A 103 20.58 -0.44 -8.39
C LEU A 103 19.71 -1.53 -7.75
N PRO A 104 20.16 -2.13 -6.64
CA PRO A 104 19.44 -3.20 -5.96
C PRO A 104 18.23 -2.67 -5.14
N ILE A 105 17.31 -1.98 -5.83
CA ILE A 105 16.09 -1.42 -5.24
C ILE A 105 14.90 -2.23 -5.73
N SER A 106 14.69 -3.38 -5.10
CA SER A 106 13.66 -4.35 -5.47
C SER A 106 13.27 -5.17 -4.24
N VAL A 107 12.06 -5.71 -4.23
CA VAL A 107 11.61 -6.69 -3.21
C VAL A 107 12.40 -7.99 -3.26
N GLU A 108 13.01 -8.31 -4.40
CA GLU A 108 13.82 -9.51 -4.60
C GLU A 108 15.28 -9.31 -4.15
N ALA A 109 15.74 -8.06 -4.03
CA ALA A 109 17.09 -7.75 -3.60
C ALA A 109 17.28 -8.04 -2.09
N PRO A 110 18.49 -8.41 -1.67
CA PRO A 110 18.78 -8.57 -0.25
C PRO A 110 18.46 -7.27 0.52
N THR A 111 17.63 -7.35 1.54
CA THR A 111 17.16 -6.17 2.31
C THR A 111 18.30 -5.31 2.82
N ALA A 112 19.41 -5.92 3.24
CA ALA A 112 20.59 -5.17 3.70
C ALA A 112 21.24 -4.33 2.58
N GLU A 113 21.18 -4.78 1.33
CA GLU A 113 21.68 -4.02 0.19
C GLU A 113 20.76 -2.86 -0.15
N VAL A 114 19.44 -3.09 -0.13
CA VAL A 114 18.44 -2.03 -0.29
C VAL A 114 18.66 -0.92 0.74
N ILE A 115 18.85 -1.29 2.01
CA ILE A 115 19.10 -0.32 3.10
C ILE A 115 20.39 0.47 2.84
N LYS A 116 21.49 -0.20 2.50
CA LYS A 116 22.79 0.44 2.25
C LYS A 116 22.74 1.40 1.08
N ILE A 117 22.11 1.01 -0.03
CA ILE A 117 22.00 1.89 -1.20
C ILE A 117 21.08 3.08 -0.91
N THR A 118 19.99 2.86 -0.17
CA THR A 118 19.11 3.94 0.28
C THR A 118 19.87 4.93 1.16
N ALA A 119 20.65 4.46 2.14
CA ALA A 119 21.50 5.30 2.98
C ALA A 119 22.44 6.16 2.14
N LYS A 120 23.13 5.53 1.16
CA LYS A 120 24.05 6.23 0.26
C LYS A 120 23.35 7.32 -0.56
N ILE A 121 22.18 7.02 -1.13
CA ILE A 121 21.42 7.98 -1.95
C ILE A 121 20.91 9.15 -1.10
N LEU A 122 20.49 8.87 0.13
CA LEU A 122 19.98 9.89 1.05
C LEU A 122 21.09 10.67 1.80
N GLY A 123 22.36 10.28 1.63
CA GLY A 123 23.49 10.88 2.36
C GLY A 123 23.43 10.63 3.87
N LYS A 124 22.86 9.50 4.29
CA LYS A 124 22.73 9.09 5.70
C LYS A 124 23.71 7.99 6.07
N ASP A 125 24.04 7.89 7.36
CA ASP A 125 24.60 6.64 7.90
C ASP A 125 23.51 5.56 7.90
N VAL A 126 23.88 4.31 7.72
CA VAL A 126 22.93 3.17 7.76
C VAL A 126 22.14 3.16 9.08
N ARG A 127 22.79 3.53 10.19
CA ARG A 127 22.17 3.62 11.51
C ARG A 127 21.08 4.69 11.62
N ASP A 128 21.02 5.61 10.66
CA ASP A 128 20.02 6.68 10.61
C ASP A 128 18.90 6.42 9.62
N VAL A 129 19.00 5.33 8.84
CA VAL A 129 17.91 4.86 7.98
C VAL A 129 16.81 4.26 8.84
N VAL A 130 15.58 4.73 8.67
CA VAL A 130 14.40 4.22 9.38
C VAL A 130 13.59 3.34 8.44
N VAL A 131 13.47 2.07 8.78
CA VAL A 131 12.71 1.07 8.03
C VAL A 131 11.44 0.74 8.81
N MET A 132 10.28 0.91 8.17
CA MET A 132 8.98 0.53 8.74
C MET A 132 8.58 -0.85 8.25
N VAL A 133 8.23 -1.74 9.17
CA VAL A 133 7.84 -3.12 8.84
C VAL A 133 6.59 -3.51 9.63
N LEU A 134 5.63 -4.14 8.96
CA LEU A 134 4.46 -4.72 9.60
C LEU A 134 4.85 -5.94 10.42
N ASP A 135 4.49 -5.93 11.71
CA ASP A 135 4.79 -7.00 12.67
C ASP A 135 3.91 -8.23 12.40
N ARG A 136 4.38 -9.07 11.53
CA ARG A 136 3.76 -10.37 11.18
C ARG A 136 4.84 -11.44 11.01
N PRO A 137 4.56 -12.69 11.34
CA PRO A 137 5.52 -13.79 11.20
C PRO A 137 6.15 -13.89 9.79
N ARG A 138 5.36 -13.61 8.74
CA ARG A 138 5.84 -13.61 7.35
C ARG A 138 6.91 -12.57 7.07
N ASN A 139 7.00 -11.51 7.88
CA ASN A 139 7.97 -10.41 7.74
C ASN A 139 9.21 -10.57 8.62
N ALA A 140 9.33 -11.66 9.38
CA ALA A 140 10.46 -11.90 10.29
C ALA A 140 11.82 -11.78 9.59
N LYS A 141 11.93 -12.24 8.33
CA LYS A 141 13.15 -12.13 7.53
C LYS A 141 13.60 -10.68 7.31
N TYR A 142 12.65 -9.76 7.08
CA TYR A 142 12.94 -8.32 6.90
C TYR A 142 13.32 -7.67 8.22
N ILE A 143 12.59 -7.97 9.30
CA ILE A 143 12.86 -7.45 10.64
C ILE A 143 14.27 -7.82 11.07
N GLU A 144 14.67 -9.08 10.88
CA GLU A 144 16.02 -9.56 11.21
C GLU A 144 17.09 -8.89 10.33
N ALA A 145 16.85 -8.74 9.04
CA ALA A 145 17.78 -8.07 8.14
C ALA A 145 18.01 -6.61 8.53
N VAL A 146 16.95 -5.87 8.89
CA VAL A 146 17.06 -4.48 9.38
C VAL A 146 17.91 -4.40 10.65
N ARG A 147 17.65 -5.28 11.63
CA ARG A 147 18.41 -5.35 12.88
C ARG A 147 19.89 -5.66 12.66
N THR A 148 20.15 -6.68 11.85
CA THR A 148 21.52 -7.11 11.52
C THR A 148 22.29 -6.03 10.74
N CYS A 149 21.60 -5.27 9.89
CA CYS A 149 22.18 -4.16 9.15
C CYS A 149 22.49 -2.95 10.05
N GLY A 150 21.92 -2.88 11.23
CA GLY A 150 22.07 -1.79 12.19
C GLY A 150 21.20 -0.56 11.91
N ALA A 151 20.23 -0.66 10.99
CA ALA A 151 19.28 0.40 10.71
C ALA A 151 18.20 0.51 11.80
N LYS A 152 17.50 1.64 11.87
CA LYS A 152 16.40 1.85 12.80
C LYS A 152 15.15 1.10 12.30
N LEU A 153 14.58 0.30 13.18
CA LEU A 153 13.36 -0.46 12.88
C LEU A 153 12.15 0.20 13.55
N ARG A 154 11.13 0.50 12.77
CA ARG A 154 9.81 0.90 13.25
C ARG A 154 8.78 -0.18 12.92
N MET A 155 8.34 -0.90 13.93
CA MET A 155 7.33 -1.94 13.77
C MET A 155 5.93 -1.34 13.92
N ILE A 156 4.99 -1.79 13.08
CA ILE A 156 3.57 -1.45 13.15
C ILE A 156 2.75 -2.73 13.26
N SER A 157 1.66 -2.66 14.00
CA SER A 157 0.77 -3.80 14.21
C SER A 157 -0.23 -4.00 13.09
N ASP A 158 -0.58 -2.93 12.36
CA ASP A 158 -1.61 -2.93 11.32
C ASP A 158 -1.50 -1.68 10.44
N GLY A 159 -2.18 -1.64 9.28
CA GLY A 159 -2.21 -0.47 8.40
C GLY A 159 -1.01 -0.40 7.46
N ASP A 160 -0.86 -1.37 6.55
CA ASP A 160 0.28 -1.43 5.63
C ASP A 160 0.24 -0.36 4.53
N ILE A 161 -0.92 0.17 4.19
CA ILE A 161 -1.05 1.28 3.22
C ILE A 161 -0.47 2.57 3.81
N ALA A 162 -0.79 2.88 5.07
CA ALA A 162 -0.20 4.04 5.75
C ALA A 162 1.33 3.91 5.83
N ALA A 163 1.85 2.70 6.08
CA ALA A 163 3.28 2.41 6.05
C ALA A 163 3.89 2.64 4.66
N ALA A 164 3.24 2.16 3.60
CA ALA A 164 3.73 2.32 2.23
C ALA A 164 3.76 3.78 1.75
N ILE A 165 2.87 4.63 2.26
CA ILE A 165 2.84 6.06 1.97
C ILE A 165 3.93 6.83 2.75
N ALA A 166 4.28 6.36 3.94
CA ALA A 166 5.14 7.08 4.87
C ALA A 166 6.48 7.55 4.25
N PRO A 167 7.23 6.76 3.48
CA PRO A 167 8.48 7.23 2.87
C PRO A 167 8.31 8.42 1.89
N ALA A 168 7.13 8.59 1.32
CA ALA A 168 6.83 9.72 0.43
C ALA A 168 6.51 11.02 1.20
N LEU A 169 6.18 10.92 2.48
CA LEU A 169 5.80 12.06 3.31
C LEU A 169 7.03 12.67 3.99
N LYS A 170 7.36 13.93 3.69
CA LYS A 170 8.51 14.64 4.25
C LYS A 170 8.53 14.71 5.79
N THR A 171 7.37 14.56 6.42
CA THR A 171 7.20 14.68 7.87
C THR A 171 7.22 13.33 8.59
N SER A 172 7.27 12.22 7.88
CA SER A 172 7.17 10.89 8.49
C SER A 172 8.44 10.40 9.17
N ASN A 173 9.60 10.88 8.73
CA ASN A 173 10.93 10.37 9.10
C ASN A 173 11.12 8.87 8.81
N ILE A 174 10.39 8.32 7.85
CA ILE A 174 10.52 6.94 7.36
C ILE A 174 11.25 6.98 6.02
N ASP A 175 12.21 6.08 5.85
CA ASP A 175 13.03 6.01 4.64
C ASP A 175 12.69 4.80 3.75
N LEU A 176 12.18 3.73 4.35
CA LEU A 176 11.76 2.51 3.67
C LEU A 176 10.53 1.91 4.33
#